data_e74b960964a235815f9c7453b91fd2ff
#
_entry.id   e74b960964a235815f9c7453b91fd2ff
#
_cell.length_a   1.000
_cell.length_b   1.000
_cell.length_c   1.000
_cell.angle_alpha   90.00
_cell.angle_beta   90.00
_cell.angle_gamma   90.00
#
_symmetry.space_group_name_H-M   'P 1'
#
loop_
_entity.id
_entity.type
_entity.pdbx_description
1 polymer ?
#
loop_
_entity_poly.entity_id
_entity_poly.type
_entity_poly.pdbx_seq_one_letter_code
_entity_poly.pdbx_strand_id
1 'polypeptide(L)'
;MLISTLVDDFLTVIEKEKRMSEHTVRAYRNDLTVFCDWLAENGIFDAIELDGLSHAKIRSYWAKRRNEGLCALSMRRGQSALRGFFKYAMRRKEITKNAAETMESPKTRRGLPKALSENITETFLNAPDKSTLMGLRDRAILETIYGSGLRVSEASNLTYDNVDFSNQIARITGKGNKTRLAPMTPSSCEAIRSYLEARNNKLPELKDVKHIFLNKAGTQLSTRSIGRMINKYTLQSALMLHVTPHQFRHSFATHLLNNGADIRAVQEMLGHANLSTTQIYTQISKEKLMQTYQLCHPRSGHKDL
;
A
#
# COMPACT_ATOMS: atom_id res chain seq x y z
N MET A 1 12.65 11.99 -32.99
CA MET A 1 11.39 12.19 -32.20
C MET A 1 11.72 12.94 -30.93
N LEU A 2 10.83 13.83 -30.45
CA LEU A 2 11.03 14.53 -29.17
C LEU A 2 10.99 13.55 -27.99
N ILE A 3 11.84 13.76 -26.99
CA ILE A 3 11.91 12.89 -25.80
C ILE A 3 10.60 12.90 -25.01
N SER A 4 9.93 14.06 -24.91
CA SER A 4 8.63 14.17 -24.24
C SER A 4 7.56 13.27 -24.87
N THR A 5 7.47 13.25 -26.19
CA THR A 5 6.55 12.36 -26.93
C THR A 5 6.89 10.89 -26.68
N LEU A 6 8.18 10.54 -26.70
CA LEU A 6 8.64 9.17 -26.45
C LEU A 6 8.33 8.71 -25.02
N VAL A 7 8.40 9.62 -24.03
CA VAL A 7 8.03 9.35 -22.64
C VAL A 7 6.52 9.13 -22.50
N ASP A 8 5.68 9.94 -23.15
CA ASP A 8 4.23 9.79 -23.10
C ASP A 8 3.77 8.48 -23.77
N ASP A 9 4.37 8.10 -24.88
CA ASP A 9 4.15 6.81 -25.52
C ASP A 9 4.53 5.64 -24.59
N PHE A 10 5.71 5.72 -23.94
CA PHE A 10 6.13 4.72 -22.97
C PHE A 10 5.16 4.60 -21.79
N LEU A 11 4.71 5.72 -21.25
CA LEU A 11 3.74 5.73 -20.14
C LEU A 11 2.40 5.11 -20.56
N THR A 12 1.95 5.37 -21.78
CA THR A 12 0.75 4.75 -22.35
C THR A 12 0.90 3.22 -22.46
N VAL A 13 2.07 2.75 -22.91
CA VAL A 13 2.34 1.30 -23.02
C VAL A 13 2.35 0.62 -21.65
N ILE A 14 3.00 1.21 -20.64
CA ILE A 14 3.02 0.59 -19.30
C ILE A 14 1.67 0.60 -18.61
N GLU A 15 0.83 1.57 -18.91
CA GLU A 15 -0.54 1.65 -18.40
C GLU A 15 -1.45 0.62 -19.08
N LYS A 16 -1.51 0.61 -20.40
CA LYS A 16 -2.45 -0.22 -21.18
C LYS A 16 -1.99 -1.67 -21.34
N GLU A 17 -0.75 -1.90 -21.77
CA GLU A 17 -0.26 -3.23 -22.08
C GLU A 17 0.25 -3.98 -20.84
N LYS A 18 1.04 -3.32 -19.99
CA LYS A 18 1.59 -3.96 -18.78
C LYS A 18 0.67 -3.90 -17.58
N ARG A 19 -0.49 -3.25 -17.71
CA ARG A 19 -1.52 -3.12 -16.66
C ARG A 19 -0.90 -2.70 -15.31
N MET A 20 0.06 -1.79 -15.35
CA MET A 20 0.65 -1.26 -14.12
C MET A 20 -0.40 -0.47 -13.33
N SER A 21 -0.24 -0.39 -12.01
CA SER A 21 -1.17 0.40 -11.20
C SER A 21 -1.05 1.89 -11.54
N GLU A 22 -2.14 2.62 -11.47
CA GLU A 22 -2.18 4.08 -11.67
C GLU A 22 -1.13 4.81 -10.82
N HIS A 23 -0.94 4.37 -9.57
CA HIS A 23 0.09 4.92 -8.69
C HIS A 23 1.52 4.70 -9.23
N THR A 24 1.79 3.55 -9.86
CA THR A 24 3.09 3.27 -10.47
C THR A 24 3.31 4.14 -11.69
N VAL A 25 2.29 4.27 -12.55
CA VAL A 25 2.35 5.12 -13.76
C VAL A 25 2.57 6.57 -13.36
N ARG A 26 1.82 7.09 -12.38
CA ARG A 26 1.99 8.45 -11.85
C ARG A 26 3.41 8.67 -11.28
N ALA A 27 3.93 7.71 -10.53
CA ALA A 27 5.27 7.81 -9.97
C ALA A 27 6.35 7.80 -11.07
N TYR A 28 6.20 6.97 -12.10
CA TYR A 28 7.10 6.93 -13.25
C TYR A 28 7.01 8.21 -14.07
N ARG A 29 5.80 8.74 -14.27
CA ARG A 29 5.61 10.05 -14.94
C ARG A 29 6.42 11.14 -14.24
N ASN A 30 6.26 11.27 -12.92
CA ASN A 30 7.01 12.27 -12.16
C ASN A 30 8.52 12.07 -12.26
N ASP A 31 9.01 10.83 -12.14
CA ASP A 31 10.44 10.54 -12.24
C ASP A 31 10.99 10.87 -13.62
N LEU A 32 10.24 10.56 -14.69
CA LEU A 32 10.65 10.85 -16.09
C LEU A 32 10.50 12.32 -16.44
N THR A 33 9.50 13.04 -15.93
CA THR A 33 9.38 14.50 -16.12
C THR A 33 10.63 15.21 -15.58
N VAL A 34 11.02 14.90 -14.33
CA VAL A 34 12.22 15.51 -13.73
C VAL A 34 13.50 15.12 -14.51
N PHE A 35 13.53 13.93 -15.11
CA PHE A 35 14.64 13.54 -15.97
C PHE A 35 14.65 14.32 -17.30
N CYS A 36 13.49 14.55 -17.92
CA CYS A 36 13.37 15.38 -19.13
C CYS A 36 13.78 16.83 -18.86
N ASP A 37 13.40 17.40 -17.71
CA ASP A 37 13.83 18.75 -17.32
C ASP A 37 15.35 18.84 -17.23
N TRP A 38 15.99 17.84 -16.60
CA TRP A 38 17.44 17.77 -16.53
C TRP A 38 18.09 17.56 -17.91
N LEU A 39 17.50 16.78 -18.81
CA LEU A 39 17.99 16.64 -20.18
C LEU A 39 17.95 17.98 -20.92
N ALA A 40 16.85 18.73 -20.80
CA ALA A 40 16.69 20.05 -21.39
C ALA A 40 17.74 21.05 -20.86
N GLU A 41 18.01 21.06 -19.55
CA GLU A 41 19.11 21.83 -18.94
C GLU A 41 20.49 21.52 -19.54
N ASN A 42 20.66 20.30 -20.10
CA ASN A 42 21.90 19.83 -20.72
C ASN A 42 21.87 19.87 -22.26
N GLY A 43 20.87 20.52 -22.86
CA GLY A 43 20.73 20.69 -24.31
C GLY A 43 20.35 19.42 -25.05
N ILE A 44 19.60 18.50 -24.41
CA ILE A 44 19.19 17.21 -24.99
C ILE A 44 17.66 17.19 -25.08
N PHE A 45 17.14 17.25 -26.32
CA PHE A 45 15.71 17.42 -26.57
C PHE A 45 15.09 16.30 -27.41
N ASP A 46 15.89 15.58 -28.17
CA ASP A 46 15.40 14.54 -29.09
C ASP A 46 16.10 13.19 -28.91
N ALA A 47 15.62 12.19 -29.67
CA ALA A 47 16.11 10.82 -29.59
C ALA A 47 17.57 10.68 -30.07
N ILE A 48 18.01 11.51 -31.01
CA ILE A 48 19.40 11.47 -31.55
C ILE A 48 20.36 11.92 -30.46
N GLU A 49 20.05 13.05 -29.80
CA GLU A 49 20.85 13.58 -28.70
C GLU A 49 20.82 12.63 -27.49
N LEU A 50 19.67 11.98 -27.24
CA LEU A 50 19.50 10.97 -26.19
C LEU A 50 20.37 9.74 -26.43
N ASP A 51 20.56 9.30 -27.71
CA ASP A 51 21.40 8.15 -28.04
C ASP A 51 22.89 8.44 -27.79
N GLY A 52 23.30 9.73 -27.88
CA GLY A 52 24.62 10.21 -27.49
C GLY A 52 24.86 10.27 -25.97
N LEU A 53 23.87 10.02 -25.14
CA LEU A 53 23.97 10.12 -23.68
C LEU A 53 24.90 9.04 -23.11
N SER A 54 25.92 9.45 -22.37
CA SER A 54 26.86 8.52 -21.74
C SER A 54 26.40 8.05 -20.35
N HIS A 55 26.86 6.87 -19.92
CA HIS A 55 26.70 6.38 -18.56
C HIS A 55 27.20 7.37 -17.49
N ALA A 56 28.28 8.12 -17.80
CA ALA A 56 28.82 9.13 -16.91
C ALA A 56 27.83 10.27 -16.66
N LYS A 57 27.12 10.74 -17.69
CA LYS A 57 26.07 11.76 -17.58
C LYS A 57 24.88 11.24 -16.75
N ILE A 58 24.46 10.00 -16.96
CA ILE A 58 23.39 9.40 -16.12
C ILE A 58 23.82 9.30 -14.65
N ARG A 59 25.09 8.96 -14.38
CA ARG A 59 25.62 8.97 -13.01
C ARG A 59 25.60 10.38 -12.39
N SER A 60 25.96 11.41 -13.15
CA SER A 60 25.91 12.80 -12.66
C SER A 60 24.47 13.26 -12.34
N TYR A 61 23.47 12.85 -13.17
CA TYR A 61 22.07 13.06 -12.85
C TYR A 61 21.69 12.49 -11.48
N TRP A 62 22.03 11.22 -11.23
CA TRP A 62 21.69 10.60 -9.95
C TRP A 62 22.48 11.17 -8.77
N ALA A 63 23.71 11.64 -8.99
CA ALA A 63 24.47 12.38 -7.98
C ALA A 63 23.77 13.72 -7.63
N LYS A 64 23.32 14.49 -8.64
CA LYS A 64 22.49 15.69 -8.44
C LYS A 64 21.25 15.37 -7.60
N ARG A 65 20.49 14.34 -7.99
CA ARG A 65 19.25 13.94 -7.28
C ARG A 65 19.51 13.51 -5.84
N ARG A 66 20.64 12.83 -5.58
CA ARG A 66 21.04 12.47 -4.22
C ARG A 66 21.36 13.71 -3.38
N ASN A 67 22.07 14.68 -3.92
CA ASN A 67 22.41 15.93 -3.23
C ASN A 67 21.16 16.78 -2.94
N GLU A 68 20.14 16.70 -3.79
CA GLU A 68 18.81 17.28 -3.56
C GLU A 68 17.99 16.54 -2.50
N GLY A 69 18.52 15.51 -1.84
CA GLY A 69 17.88 14.78 -0.77
C GLY A 69 16.94 13.64 -1.20
N LEU A 70 16.99 13.21 -2.47
CA LEU A 70 16.16 12.09 -2.93
C LEU A 70 16.53 10.80 -2.18
N CYS A 71 15.57 10.20 -1.49
CA CYS A 71 15.81 8.98 -0.72
C CYS A 71 16.11 7.76 -1.62
N ALA A 72 16.86 6.79 -1.08
CA ALA A 72 17.33 5.60 -1.81
C ALA A 72 16.19 4.78 -2.46
N LEU A 73 15.01 4.72 -1.83
CA LEU A 73 13.84 4.03 -2.38
C LEU A 73 13.28 4.74 -3.63
N SER A 74 13.19 6.07 -3.60
CA SER A 74 12.77 6.88 -4.74
C SER A 74 13.80 6.80 -5.87
N MET A 75 15.10 6.82 -5.55
CA MET A 75 16.17 6.60 -6.53
C MET A 75 16.01 5.24 -7.23
N ARG A 76 15.79 4.14 -6.50
CA ARG A 76 15.59 2.80 -7.09
C ARG A 76 14.38 2.77 -8.02
N ARG A 77 13.26 3.40 -7.62
CA ARG A 77 12.07 3.50 -8.47
C ARG A 77 12.37 4.29 -9.73
N GLY A 78 12.96 5.48 -9.63
CA GLY A 78 13.33 6.30 -10.78
C GLY A 78 14.33 5.60 -11.71
N GLN A 79 15.32 4.89 -11.17
CA GLN A 79 16.21 4.06 -11.97
C GLN A 79 15.47 2.96 -12.75
N SER A 80 14.46 2.34 -12.13
CA SER A 80 13.61 1.35 -12.80
C SER A 80 12.77 1.98 -13.91
N ALA A 81 12.25 3.20 -13.68
CA ALA A 81 11.53 3.97 -14.69
C ALA A 81 12.45 4.30 -15.89
N LEU A 82 13.65 4.82 -15.62
CA LEU A 82 14.63 5.14 -16.68
C LEU A 82 15.03 3.89 -17.48
N ARG A 83 15.40 2.79 -16.81
CA ARG A 83 15.76 1.55 -17.53
C ARG A 83 14.61 1.06 -18.41
N GLY A 84 13.38 1.15 -17.91
CA GLY A 84 12.18 0.79 -18.67
C GLY A 84 11.98 1.68 -19.89
N PHE A 85 12.15 2.97 -19.73
CA PHE A 85 12.05 3.98 -20.78
C PHE A 85 13.11 3.77 -21.86
N PHE A 86 14.41 3.68 -21.51
CA PHE A 86 15.48 3.41 -22.47
C PHE A 86 15.28 2.09 -23.22
N LYS A 87 14.84 1.02 -22.52
CA LYS A 87 14.52 -0.25 -23.17
C LYS A 87 13.35 -0.13 -24.16
N TYR A 88 12.35 0.70 -23.84
CA TYR A 88 11.25 1.01 -24.75
C TYR A 88 11.75 1.77 -25.98
N ALA A 89 12.55 2.82 -25.79
CA ALA A 89 13.13 3.62 -26.88
C ALA A 89 13.99 2.78 -27.85
N MET A 90 14.80 1.84 -27.31
CA MET A 90 15.53 0.87 -28.13
C MET A 90 14.62 -0.04 -28.95
N ARG A 91 13.53 -0.55 -28.37
CA ARG A 91 12.55 -1.38 -29.12
C ARG A 91 11.88 -0.62 -30.24
N ARG A 92 11.66 0.68 -30.06
CA ARG A 92 11.15 1.60 -31.08
C ARG A 92 12.20 1.97 -32.13
N LYS A 93 13.46 1.54 -31.95
CA LYS A 93 14.62 1.89 -32.80
C LYS A 93 14.91 3.40 -32.82
N GLU A 94 14.48 4.13 -31.79
CA GLU A 94 14.77 5.57 -31.65
C GLU A 94 16.17 5.84 -31.10
N ILE A 95 16.73 4.87 -30.36
CA ILE A 95 18.09 4.87 -29.83
C ILE A 95 18.73 3.49 -30.02
N THR A 96 20.04 3.44 -30.02
CA THR A 96 20.84 2.21 -30.23
C THR A 96 21.39 1.65 -28.91
N LYS A 97 21.52 2.49 -27.87
CA LYS A 97 22.16 2.13 -26.59
C LYS A 97 21.27 2.46 -25.41
N ASN A 98 21.38 1.65 -24.35
CA ASN A 98 20.72 1.91 -23.07
C ASN A 98 21.71 2.51 -22.07
N ALA A 99 21.80 3.84 -22.02
CA ALA A 99 22.68 4.53 -21.08
C ALA A 99 22.36 4.27 -19.60
N ALA A 100 21.16 3.73 -19.29
CA ALA A 100 20.72 3.42 -17.94
C ALA A 100 20.92 1.95 -17.53
N GLU A 101 21.47 1.08 -18.38
CA GLU A 101 21.53 -0.37 -18.16
C GLU A 101 22.39 -0.76 -16.96
N THR A 102 23.62 -0.22 -16.89
CA THR A 102 24.64 -0.60 -15.90
C THR A 102 24.58 0.18 -14.58
N MET A 103 23.47 0.91 -14.32
CA MET A 103 23.34 1.66 -13.08
C MET A 103 23.20 0.73 -11.88
N GLU A 104 24.10 0.85 -10.93
CA GLU A 104 23.96 0.20 -9.63
C GLU A 104 22.83 0.84 -8.85
N SER A 105 21.91 0.01 -8.38
CA SER A 105 20.86 0.48 -7.51
C SER A 105 21.40 0.72 -6.10
N PRO A 106 21.05 1.83 -5.43
CA PRO A 106 21.48 2.09 -4.08
C PRO A 106 21.18 0.90 -3.18
N LYS A 107 22.17 0.45 -2.41
CA LYS A 107 21.98 -0.57 -1.39
C LYS A 107 21.06 0.04 -0.31
N THR A 108 19.82 -0.34 -0.31
CA THR A 108 18.90 0.00 0.78
C THR A 108 19.10 -1.03 1.88
N ARG A 109 19.70 -0.65 3.01
CA ARG A 109 19.58 -1.46 4.23
C ARG A 109 18.10 -1.37 4.64
N ARG A 110 17.27 -2.26 4.12
CA ARG A 110 15.96 -2.49 4.71
C ARG A 110 16.22 -3.22 6.01
N GLY A 111 16.25 -2.48 7.14
CA GLY A 111 15.87 -3.14 8.38
C GLY A 111 14.50 -3.75 8.12
N LEU A 112 14.34 -5.05 8.34
CA LEU A 112 13.01 -5.66 8.30
C LEU A 112 12.11 -4.81 9.19
N PRO A 113 10.96 -4.31 8.72
CA PRO A 113 10.03 -3.60 9.57
C PRO A 113 9.74 -4.50 10.76
N LYS A 114 10.17 -4.11 11.96
CA LYS A 114 9.83 -4.87 13.15
C LYS A 114 8.32 -4.79 13.34
N ALA A 115 7.69 -5.94 13.51
CA ALA A 115 6.29 -5.99 13.93
C ALA A 115 6.17 -5.23 15.26
N LEU A 116 5.06 -4.54 15.47
CA LEU A 116 4.73 -3.96 16.77
C LEU A 116 4.46 -5.11 17.73
N SER A 117 4.87 -4.99 18.98
CA SER A 117 4.45 -5.93 20.01
C SER A 117 2.93 -5.83 20.25
N GLU A 118 2.33 -6.86 20.83
CA GLU A 118 0.90 -6.86 21.15
C GLU A 118 0.53 -5.67 22.05
N ASN A 119 1.34 -5.38 23.09
CA ASN A 119 1.12 -4.26 24.00
C ASN A 119 1.17 -2.90 23.28
N ILE A 120 2.13 -2.70 22.37
CA ILE A 120 2.22 -1.47 21.59
C ILE A 120 1.01 -1.37 20.66
N THR A 121 0.63 -2.46 20.01
CA THR A 121 -0.55 -2.49 19.15
C THR A 121 -1.81 -2.13 19.93
N GLU A 122 -2.00 -2.69 21.11
CA GLU A 122 -3.14 -2.39 21.98
C GLU A 122 -3.17 -0.92 22.42
N THR A 123 -2.01 -0.35 22.79
CA THR A 123 -1.88 1.07 23.10
C THR A 123 -2.38 1.94 21.94
N PHE A 124 -2.00 1.61 20.70
CA PHE A 124 -2.47 2.33 19.51
C PHE A 124 -3.96 2.17 19.26
N LEU A 125 -4.50 0.96 19.44
CA LEU A 125 -5.93 0.69 19.23
C LEU A 125 -6.80 1.45 20.25
N ASN A 126 -6.27 1.73 21.44
CA ASN A 126 -6.94 2.45 22.50
C ASN A 126 -6.67 3.97 22.53
N ALA A 127 -5.74 4.47 21.71
CA ALA A 127 -5.38 5.89 21.67
C ALA A 127 -6.49 6.84 21.16
N PRO A 128 -7.40 6.45 20.23
CA PRO A 128 -8.48 7.32 19.79
C PRO A 128 -9.51 7.59 20.88
N ASP A 129 -9.89 8.87 21.06
CA ASP A 129 -10.92 9.31 22.00
C ASP A 129 -12.32 8.88 21.53
N LYS A 130 -12.90 7.90 22.22
CA LYS A 130 -14.21 7.31 21.92
C LYS A 130 -15.40 8.25 22.15
N SER A 131 -15.21 9.38 22.83
CA SER A 131 -16.26 10.36 23.04
C SER A 131 -16.57 11.19 21.79
N THR A 132 -15.66 11.18 20.81
CA THR A 132 -15.77 11.95 19.57
C THR A 132 -16.07 11.07 18.37
N LEU A 133 -16.88 11.58 17.42
CA LEU A 133 -17.17 10.87 16.16
C LEU A 133 -15.88 10.53 15.38
N MET A 134 -14.91 11.45 15.36
CA MET A 134 -13.64 11.22 14.67
C MET A 134 -12.79 10.16 15.38
N GLY A 135 -12.82 10.12 16.70
CA GLY A 135 -12.11 9.09 17.47
C GLY A 135 -12.73 7.70 17.31
N LEU A 136 -14.07 7.59 17.28
CA LEU A 136 -14.76 6.34 16.96
C LEU A 136 -14.36 5.84 15.57
N ARG A 137 -14.35 6.73 14.56
CA ARG A 137 -13.90 6.41 13.21
C ARG A 137 -12.46 5.90 13.20
N ASP A 138 -11.56 6.68 13.82
CA ASP A 138 -10.13 6.39 13.82
C ASP A 138 -9.83 5.06 14.50
N ARG A 139 -10.53 4.75 15.62
CA ARG A 139 -10.47 3.44 16.27
C ARG A 139 -10.95 2.33 15.33
N ALA A 140 -12.10 2.50 14.69
CA ALA A 140 -12.63 1.50 13.77
C ALA A 140 -11.68 1.21 12.62
N ILE A 141 -10.98 2.23 12.10
CA ILE A 141 -9.95 2.05 11.06
C ILE A 141 -8.77 1.22 11.60
N LEU A 142 -8.24 1.56 12.78
CA LEU A 142 -7.10 0.85 13.37
C LEU A 142 -7.45 -0.61 13.68
N GLU A 143 -8.61 -0.86 14.31
CA GLU A 143 -9.11 -2.21 14.59
C GLU A 143 -9.30 -3.02 13.29
N THR A 144 -9.81 -2.40 12.22
CA THR A 144 -10.02 -3.08 10.94
C THR A 144 -8.68 -3.42 10.26
N ILE A 145 -7.73 -2.49 10.22
CA ILE A 145 -6.42 -2.73 9.58
C ILE A 145 -5.66 -3.83 10.34
N TYR A 146 -5.64 -3.79 11.65
CA TYR A 146 -4.95 -4.79 12.46
C TYR A 146 -5.73 -6.10 12.51
N GLY A 147 -7.03 -6.06 12.83
CA GLY A 147 -7.85 -7.24 13.01
C GLY A 147 -8.04 -8.07 11.74
N SER A 148 -7.97 -7.47 10.55
CA SER A 148 -8.17 -8.18 9.28
C SER A 148 -6.92 -8.16 8.39
N GLY A 149 -5.83 -7.58 8.83
CA GLY A 149 -4.61 -7.43 8.04
C GLY A 149 -4.81 -6.66 6.74
N LEU A 150 -5.74 -5.69 6.68
CA LEU A 150 -6.04 -4.96 5.46
C LEU A 150 -4.91 -4.03 5.04
N ARG A 151 -4.75 -3.83 3.72
CA ARG A 151 -3.97 -2.70 3.21
C ARG A 151 -4.72 -1.40 3.48
N VAL A 152 -3.99 -0.31 3.65
CA VAL A 152 -4.61 1.01 3.87
C VAL A 152 -5.61 1.40 2.77
N SER A 153 -5.33 1.03 1.52
CA SER A 153 -6.25 1.25 0.39
C SER A 153 -7.49 0.37 0.47
N GLU A 154 -7.37 -0.85 0.97
CA GLU A 154 -8.49 -1.77 1.16
C GLU A 154 -9.40 -1.25 2.29
N ALA A 155 -8.84 -0.79 3.39
CA ALA A 155 -9.59 -0.15 4.48
C ALA A 155 -10.28 1.15 4.00
N SER A 156 -9.58 1.99 3.24
CA SER A 156 -10.16 3.23 2.65
C SER A 156 -11.36 2.94 1.73
N ASN A 157 -11.30 1.85 0.96
CA ASN A 157 -12.35 1.45 0.00
C ASN A 157 -13.44 0.56 0.62
N LEU A 158 -13.38 0.26 1.91
CA LEU A 158 -14.34 -0.63 2.55
C LEU A 158 -15.74 -0.03 2.53
N THR A 159 -16.71 -0.80 2.02
CA THR A 159 -18.13 -0.42 1.97
C THR A 159 -18.96 -1.29 2.91
N TYR A 160 -20.14 -0.81 3.25
CA TYR A 160 -21.06 -1.56 4.10
C TYR A 160 -21.43 -2.93 3.52
N ASP A 161 -21.69 -2.99 2.20
CA ASP A 161 -22.06 -4.21 1.49
C ASP A 161 -20.94 -5.27 1.45
N ASN A 162 -19.73 -4.85 1.75
CA ASN A 162 -18.56 -5.74 1.77
C ASN A 162 -18.28 -6.34 3.15
N VAL A 163 -19.05 -6.00 4.18
CA VAL A 163 -18.85 -6.49 5.54
C VAL A 163 -20.03 -7.33 6.00
N ASP A 164 -19.78 -8.61 6.22
CA ASP A 164 -20.70 -9.50 6.90
C ASP A 164 -20.40 -9.49 8.40
N PHE A 165 -21.16 -8.69 9.13
CA PHE A 165 -21.00 -8.54 10.57
C PHE A 165 -21.40 -9.78 11.37
N SER A 166 -22.28 -10.61 10.83
CA SER A 166 -22.76 -11.82 11.51
C SER A 166 -21.71 -12.92 11.46
N ASN A 167 -21.08 -13.08 10.30
CA ASN A 167 -20.01 -14.05 10.09
C ASN A 167 -18.60 -13.48 10.35
N GLN A 168 -18.50 -12.19 10.70
CA GLN A 168 -17.22 -11.49 10.95
C GLN A 168 -16.24 -11.61 9.78
N ILE A 169 -16.72 -11.31 8.57
CA ILE A 169 -15.93 -11.43 7.34
C ILE A 169 -16.09 -10.15 6.51
N ALA A 170 -14.97 -9.66 5.99
CA ALA A 170 -14.97 -8.63 4.96
C ALA A 170 -14.59 -9.23 3.59
N ARG A 171 -15.33 -8.88 2.55
CA ARG A 171 -15.02 -9.21 1.16
C ARG A 171 -14.14 -8.11 0.57
N ILE A 172 -12.89 -8.43 0.26
CA ILE A 172 -11.88 -7.46 -0.16
C ILE A 172 -11.49 -7.72 -1.61
N THR A 173 -11.74 -6.74 -2.47
CA THR A 173 -11.29 -6.77 -3.87
C THR A 173 -9.91 -6.13 -4.00
N GLY A 174 -8.93 -6.90 -4.45
CA GLY A 174 -7.54 -6.49 -4.62
C GLY A 174 -7.18 -6.15 -6.06
N LYS A 175 -5.88 -6.02 -6.32
CA LYS A 175 -5.33 -5.75 -7.66
C LYS A 175 -5.77 -6.85 -8.65
N GLY A 176 -6.23 -6.44 -9.83
CA GLY A 176 -6.70 -7.36 -10.88
C GLY A 176 -8.09 -7.94 -10.62
N ASN A 177 -8.91 -7.25 -9.83
CA ASN A 177 -10.29 -7.64 -9.50
C ASN A 177 -10.41 -9.01 -8.80
N LYS A 178 -9.32 -9.47 -8.15
CA LYS A 178 -9.35 -10.71 -7.36
C LYS A 178 -9.93 -10.41 -5.99
N THR A 179 -11.00 -11.13 -5.66
CA THR A 179 -11.66 -11.00 -4.36
C THR A 179 -11.16 -12.07 -3.40
N ARG A 180 -10.92 -11.66 -2.15
CA ARG A 180 -10.63 -12.58 -1.04
C ARG A 180 -11.55 -12.30 0.14
N LEU A 181 -11.68 -13.28 1.00
CA LEU A 181 -12.31 -13.13 2.31
C LEU A 181 -11.24 -12.76 3.34
N ALA A 182 -11.52 -11.74 4.12
CA ALA A 182 -10.68 -11.31 5.23
C ALA A 182 -11.49 -11.47 6.53
N PRO A 183 -11.06 -12.37 7.43
CA PRO A 183 -11.69 -12.49 8.75
C PRO A 183 -11.59 -11.16 9.52
N MET A 184 -12.54 -10.92 10.41
CA MET A 184 -12.60 -9.74 11.25
C MET A 184 -12.70 -10.14 12.72
N THR A 185 -12.07 -9.38 13.62
CA THR A 185 -12.25 -9.58 15.06
C THR A 185 -13.62 -9.06 15.51
N PRO A 186 -14.17 -9.62 16.61
CA PRO A 186 -15.35 -9.03 17.26
C PRO A 186 -15.17 -7.54 17.54
N SER A 187 -14.00 -7.14 18.05
CA SER A 187 -13.65 -5.73 18.32
C SER A 187 -13.67 -4.84 17.07
N SER A 188 -13.22 -5.36 15.91
CA SER A 188 -13.31 -4.61 14.65
C SER A 188 -14.75 -4.38 14.22
N CYS A 189 -15.58 -5.42 14.31
CA CYS A 189 -17.00 -5.33 13.98
C CYS A 189 -17.73 -4.35 14.89
N GLU A 190 -17.50 -4.43 16.20
CA GLU A 190 -18.08 -3.54 17.20
C GLU A 190 -17.65 -2.08 17.01
N ALA A 191 -16.35 -1.84 16.77
CA ALA A 191 -15.84 -0.49 16.51
C ALA A 191 -16.47 0.14 15.26
N ILE A 192 -16.66 -0.65 14.18
CA ILE A 192 -17.34 -0.17 12.98
C ILE A 192 -18.81 0.14 13.29
N ARG A 193 -19.55 -0.74 14.00
CA ARG A 193 -20.95 -0.51 14.36
C ARG A 193 -21.10 0.77 15.19
N SER A 194 -20.29 0.94 16.24
CA SER A 194 -20.30 2.12 17.10
C SER A 194 -20.03 3.41 16.32
N TYR A 195 -19.09 3.37 15.38
CA TYR A 195 -18.84 4.52 14.51
C TYR A 195 -20.02 4.80 13.58
N LEU A 196 -20.59 3.78 12.93
CA LEU A 196 -21.72 3.95 12.01
C LEU A 196 -22.96 4.48 12.73
N GLU A 197 -23.26 3.97 13.91
CA GLU A 197 -24.36 4.45 14.75
C GLU A 197 -24.16 5.92 15.12
N ALA A 198 -23.00 6.28 15.66
CA ALA A 198 -22.70 7.66 16.03
C ALA A 198 -22.70 8.60 14.81
N ARG A 199 -22.24 8.13 13.66
CA ARG A 199 -22.28 8.88 12.39
C ARG A 199 -23.70 9.13 11.95
N ASN A 200 -24.53 8.08 11.88
CA ASN A 200 -25.91 8.16 11.41
C ASN A 200 -26.79 9.03 12.33
N ASN A 201 -26.51 9.02 13.64
CA ASN A 201 -27.21 9.87 14.61
C ASN A 201 -26.81 11.35 14.48
N LYS A 202 -25.52 11.64 14.21
CA LYS A 202 -25.03 13.03 14.10
C LYS A 202 -25.17 13.64 12.71
N LEU A 203 -25.14 12.80 11.66
CA LEU A 203 -25.10 13.18 10.24
C LEU A 203 -26.05 12.26 9.45
N PRO A 204 -27.38 12.37 9.65
CA PRO A 204 -28.37 11.46 9.03
C PRO A 204 -28.29 11.45 7.49
N GLU A 205 -27.88 12.58 6.89
CA GLU A 205 -27.70 12.73 5.45
C GLU A 205 -26.60 11.83 4.87
N LEU A 206 -25.72 11.31 5.71
CA LEU A 206 -24.63 10.42 5.29
C LEU A 206 -24.97 8.94 5.46
N LYS A 207 -26.20 8.60 5.87
CA LYS A 207 -26.62 7.21 6.15
C LYS A 207 -26.45 6.30 4.93
N ASP A 208 -26.78 6.81 3.74
CA ASP A 208 -26.79 6.03 2.50
C ASP A 208 -25.45 6.06 1.75
N VAL A 209 -24.42 6.70 2.35
CA VAL A 209 -23.09 6.71 1.75
C VAL A 209 -22.46 5.32 1.87
N LYS A 210 -22.12 4.71 0.73
CA LYS A 210 -21.63 3.32 0.65
C LYS A 210 -20.35 3.07 1.45
N HIS A 211 -19.40 4.03 1.46
CA HIS A 211 -18.15 3.88 2.18
C HIS A 211 -18.33 3.95 3.69
N ILE A 212 -17.69 3.03 4.39
CA ILE A 212 -17.74 3.00 5.86
C ILE A 212 -17.01 4.22 6.43
N PHE A 213 -15.75 4.45 6.01
CA PHE A 213 -14.90 5.49 6.58
C PHE A 213 -14.95 6.78 5.76
N LEU A 214 -15.47 7.84 6.36
CA LEU A 214 -15.66 9.13 5.72
C LEU A 214 -14.72 10.20 6.29
N ASN A 215 -14.40 11.18 5.46
CA ASN A 215 -13.74 12.42 5.88
C ASN A 215 -14.76 13.43 6.45
N LYS A 216 -14.29 14.60 6.86
CA LYS A 216 -15.16 15.66 7.42
C LYS A 216 -16.19 16.21 6.43
N ALA A 217 -15.94 16.06 5.11
CA ALA A 217 -16.86 16.49 4.06
C ALA A 217 -17.87 15.42 3.65
N GLY A 218 -17.94 14.29 4.38
CA GLY A 218 -18.88 13.20 4.08
C GLY A 218 -18.47 12.32 2.89
N THR A 219 -17.29 12.52 2.31
CA THR A 219 -16.78 11.69 1.21
C THR A 219 -15.77 10.65 1.72
N GLN A 220 -15.43 9.69 0.86
CA GLN A 220 -14.48 8.62 1.18
C GLN A 220 -13.18 9.16 1.82
N LEU A 221 -12.75 8.51 2.90
CA LEU A 221 -11.49 8.86 3.57
C LEU A 221 -10.29 8.35 2.76
N SER A 222 -9.40 9.27 2.35
CA SER A 222 -8.23 8.91 1.54
C SER A 222 -7.17 8.14 2.34
N THR A 223 -6.39 7.30 1.64
CA THR A 223 -5.24 6.59 2.21
C THR A 223 -4.21 7.53 2.85
N ARG A 224 -4.04 8.75 2.28
CA ARG A 224 -3.18 9.80 2.84
C ARG A 224 -3.71 10.30 4.19
N SER A 225 -5.04 10.43 4.31
CA SER A 225 -5.67 10.84 5.57
C SER A 225 -5.53 9.79 6.65
N ILE A 226 -5.66 8.50 6.30
CA ILE A 226 -5.39 7.38 7.24
C ILE A 226 -3.93 7.41 7.68
N GLY A 227 -2.97 7.61 6.77
CA GLY A 227 -1.56 7.73 7.12
C GLY A 227 -1.28 8.89 8.09
N ARG A 228 -1.89 10.07 7.84
CA ARG A 228 -1.79 11.24 8.75
C ARG A 228 -2.41 10.96 10.11
N MET A 229 -3.52 10.27 10.16
CA MET A 229 -4.19 9.84 11.40
C MET A 229 -3.28 8.93 12.23
N ILE A 230 -2.66 7.92 11.63
CA ILE A 230 -1.72 7.03 12.32
C ILE A 230 -0.50 7.81 12.83
N ASN A 231 0.07 8.72 12.03
CA ASN A 231 1.17 9.59 12.48
C ASN A 231 0.77 10.47 13.68
N LYS A 232 -0.46 11.00 13.70
CA LYS A 232 -0.98 11.76 14.85
C LYS A 232 -0.93 10.91 16.12
N TYR A 233 -1.44 9.70 16.10
CA TYR A 233 -1.44 8.81 17.27
C TYR A 233 -0.03 8.32 17.61
N THR A 234 0.87 8.18 16.64
CA THR A 234 2.29 7.92 16.88
C THR A 234 2.93 9.02 17.74
N LEU A 235 2.69 10.28 17.38
CA LEU A 235 3.24 11.42 18.13
C LEU A 235 2.63 11.54 19.54
N GLN A 236 1.33 11.23 19.68
CA GLN A 236 0.63 11.28 20.96
C GLN A 236 1.02 10.16 21.93
N SER A 237 1.41 9.00 21.41
CA SER A 237 1.74 7.83 22.25
C SER A 237 3.08 7.91 22.95
N ALA A 238 3.87 8.99 22.79
CA ALA A 238 5.23 9.14 23.30
C ALA A 238 6.17 7.95 22.96
N LEU A 239 5.74 7.05 22.09
CA LEU A 239 6.57 5.97 21.57
C LEU A 239 7.54 6.58 20.56
N MET A 240 8.84 6.46 20.80
CA MET A 240 9.89 6.89 19.84
C MET A 240 9.94 5.98 18.59
N LEU A 241 8.78 5.57 18.09
CA LEU A 241 8.63 4.64 16.98
C LEU A 241 7.82 5.30 15.86
N HIS A 242 8.33 5.27 14.65
CA HIS A 242 7.55 5.68 13.48
C HIS A 242 6.63 4.54 13.06
N VAL A 243 5.33 4.64 13.39
CA VAL A 243 4.34 3.61 13.05
C VAL A 243 3.66 3.92 11.71
N THR A 244 3.50 2.90 10.89
CA THR A 244 2.88 3.00 9.56
C THR A 244 1.74 1.98 9.41
N PRO A 245 0.78 2.20 8.49
CA PRO A 245 -0.25 1.20 8.19
C PRO A 245 0.33 -0.18 7.80
N HIS A 246 1.47 -0.20 7.12
CA HIS A 246 2.15 -1.43 6.76
C HIS A 246 2.66 -2.22 7.97
N GLN A 247 3.06 -1.52 9.04
CA GLN A 247 3.49 -2.20 10.27
C GLN A 247 2.31 -2.87 10.99
N PHE A 248 1.13 -2.26 11.02
CA PHE A 248 -0.07 -2.93 11.57
C PHE A 248 -0.38 -4.23 10.83
N ARG A 249 -0.36 -4.20 9.50
CA ARG A 249 -0.58 -5.40 8.69
C ARG A 249 0.56 -6.42 8.86
N HIS A 250 1.80 -5.99 9.03
CA HIS A 250 2.93 -6.86 9.31
C HIS A 250 2.81 -7.48 10.71
N SER A 251 2.36 -6.71 11.70
CA SER A 251 2.10 -7.20 13.06
C SER A 251 0.98 -8.22 13.08
N PHE A 252 -0.11 -8.01 12.34
CA PHE A 252 -1.16 -9.01 12.14
C PHE A 252 -0.56 -10.35 11.66
N ALA A 253 0.23 -10.32 10.58
CA ALA A 253 0.85 -11.55 10.05
C ALA A 253 1.78 -12.22 11.07
N THR A 254 2.62 -11.42 11.73
CA THR A 254 3.62 -11.92 12.69
C THR A 254 2.95 -12.52 13.93
N HIS A 255 1.91 -11.86 14.46
CA HIS A 255 1.18 -12.35 15.63
C HIS A 255 0.45 -13.66 15.33
N LEU A 256 -0.20 -13.78 14.18
CA LEU A 256 -0.80 -15.04 13.75
C LEU A 256 0.24 -16.18 13.66
N LEU A 257 1.38 -15.91 13.02
CA LEU A 257 2.45 -16.92 12.88
C LEU A 257 3.07 -17.32 14.23
N ASN A 258 3.29 -16.34 15.13
CA ASN A 258 3.80 -16.60 16.47
C ASN A 258 2.83 -17.43 17.32
N ASN A 259 1.54 -17.31 17.06
CA ASN A 259 0.47 -18.09 17.72
C ASN A 259 0.14 -19.40 16.97
N GLY A 260 1.02 -19.83 16.06
CA GLY A 260 0.94 -21.15 15.44
C GLY A 260 0.10 -21.23 14.16
N ALA A 261 -0.31 -20.10 13.56
CA ALA A 261 -1.00 -20.13 12.28
C ALA A 261 -0.09 -20.65 11.17
N ASP A 262 -0.65 -21.48 10.28
CA ASP A 262 0.04 -21.92 9.07
C ASP A 262 0.33 -20.72 8.15
N ILE A 263 1.56 -20.66 7.62
CA ILE A 263 2.01 -19.55 6.77
C ILE A 263 1.14 -19.37 5.50
N ARG A 264 0.58 -20.48 4.96
CA ARG A 264 -0.29 -20.43 3.77
C ARG A 264 -1.64 -19.80 4.12
N ALA A 265 -2.21 -20.14 5.28
CA ALA A 265 -3.43 -19.51 5.77
C ALA A 265 -3.24 -17.98 5.93
N VAL A 266 -2.12 -17.55 6.51
CA VAL A 266 -1.79 -16.13 6.66
C VAL A 266 -1.59 -15.45 5.29
N GLN A 267 -0.92 -16.11 4.34
CA GLN A 267 -0.75 -15.57 2.98
C GLN A 267 -2.08 -15.42 2.24
N GLU A 268 -3.01 -16.33 2.41
CA GLU A 268 -4.35 -16.29 1.84
C GLU A 268 -5.17 -15.14 2.44
N MET A 269 -5.21 -15.02 3.78
CA MET A 269 -5.83 -13.89 4.48
C MET A 269 -5.29 -12.55 3.98
N LEU A 270 -3.99 -12.47 3.72
CA LEU A 270 -3.34 -11.25 3.23
C LEU A 270 -3.55 -11.02 1.72
N GLY A 271 -3.89 -12.02 0.93
CA GLY A 271 -4.02 -11.91 -0.52
C GLY A 271 -2.69 -11.61 -1.21
N HIS A 272 -1.66 -12.40 -0.94
CA HIS A 272 -0.37 -12.31 -1.62
C HIS A 272 -0.46 -12.99 -2.99
N ALA A 273 -0.33 -12.20 -4.06
CA ALA A 273 -0.51 -12.66 -5.46
C ALA A 273 0.67 -13.47 -6.03
N ASN A 274 1.79 -13.61 -5.33
CA ASN A 274 2.98 -14.28 -5.84
C ASN A 274 3.20 -15.62 -5.14
N LEU A 275 2.56 -16.65 -5.66
CA LEU A 275 3.10 -17.99 -5.65
C LEU A 275 3.48 -18.35 -7.08
N SER A 276 4.75 -18.11 -7.43
CA SER A 276 5.38 -18.73 -8.60
C SER A 276 5.63 -20.19 -8.25
N THR A 277 4.62 -21.01 -8.37
CA THR A 277 4.78 -22.44 -8.68
C THR A 277 3.40 -23.01 -9.02
N THR A 278 3.28 -23.50 -10.21
CA THR A 278 2.19 -24.32 -10.72
C THR A 278 2.12 -25.63 -9.91
N GLN A 279 1.48 -25.57 -8.77
CA GLN A 279 1.01 -26.77 -8.08
C GLN A 279 -0.45 -26.56 -7.77
N ILE A 280 -1.25 -27.57 -8.12
CA ILE A 280 -2.67 -27.70 -7.82
C ILE A 280 -2.84 -27.61 -6.31
N TYR A 281 -3.09 -26.37 -5.80
CA TYR A 281 -3.37 -26.15 -4.39
C TYR A 281 -4.87 -26.26 -4.18
N THR A 282 -5.25 -27.24 -3.39
CA THR A 282 -6.56 -27.25 -2.72
C THR A 282 -6.70 -25.91 -1.99
N GLN A 283 -7.68 -25.10 -2.42
CA GLN A 283 -8.08 -23.89 -1.69
C GLN A 283 -8.33 -24.29 -0.23
N ILE A 284 -7.71 -23.57 0.70
CA ILE A 284 -8.06 -23.72 2.12
C ILE A 284 -9.54 -23.39 2.24
N SER A 285 -10.33 -24.28 2.81
CA SER A 285 -11.76 -24.01 2.96
C SER A 285 -11.98 -22.78 3.84
N LYS A 286 -13.08 -22.07 3.59
CA LYS A 286 -13.47 -20.89 4.39
C LYS A 286 -13.50 -21.22 5.89
N GLU A 287 -13.99 -22.41 6.25
CA GLU A 287 -14.10 -22.92 7.61
C GLU A 287 -12.72 -23.06 8.26
N LYS A 288 -11.77 -23.68 7.54
CA LYS A 288 -10.39 -23.87 8.04
C LYS A 288 -9.66 -22.54 8.20
N LEU A 289 -9.89 -21.59 7.28
CA LEU A 289 -9.33 -20.25 7.36
C LEU A 289 -9.84 -19.51 8.61
N MET A 290 -11.16 -19.56 8.84
CA MET A 290 -11.80 -18.94 10.01
C MET A 290 -11.35 -19.60 11.31
N GLN A 291 -11.27 -20.92 11.35
CA GLN A 291 -10.78 -21.66 12.51
C GLN A 291 -9.33 -21.28 12.86
N THR A 292 -8.44 -21.27 11.86
CA THR A 292 -7.03 -20.85 12.07
C THR A 292 -6.97 -19.41 12.59
N TYR A 293 -7.77 -18.52 12.03
CA TYR A 293 -7.84 -17.14 12.49
C TYR A 293 -8.32 -17.03 13.93
N GLN A 294 -9.42 -17.72 14.28
CA GLN A 294 -9.99 -17.71 15.62
C GLN A 294 -9.01 -18.23 16.67
N LEU A 295 -8.27 -19.30 16.37
CA LEU A 295 -7.29 -19.86 17.29
C LEU A 295 -6.03 -18.99 17.46
N CYS A 296 -5.59 -18.31 16.41
CA CYS A 296 -4.27 -17.68 16.40
C CYS A 296 -4.29 -16.16 16.50
N HIS A 297 -5.42 -15.47 16.24
CA HIS A 297 -5.43 -14.02 16.32
C HIS A 297 -5.59 -13.53 17.77
N PRO A 298 -4.71 -12.63 18.29
CA PRO A 298 -4.73 -12.21 19.70
C PRO A 298 -6.07 -11.61 20.18
N ARG A 299 -6.88 -11.10 19.26
CA ARG A 299 -8.17 -10.42 19.56
C ARG A 299 -9.38 -11.13 18.96
N SER A 300 -9.26 -12.42 18.67
CA SER A 300 -10.38 -13.24 18.14
C SER A 300 -11.47 -13.54 19.18
N GLY A 301 -11.19 -13.34 20.45
CA GLY A 301 -12.10 -13.68 21.54
C GLY A 301 -11.99 -15.11 22.08
N HIS A 302 -11.11 -15.94 21.50
CA HIS A 302 -10.89 -17.33 21.94
C HIS A 302 -9.56 -17.45 22.71
N LYS A 303 -9.44 -16.79 23.85
CA LYS A 303 -8.28 -16.97 24.75
C LYS A 303 -8.49 -18.05 25.83
N ASP A 304 -9.65 -18.70 25.86
CA ASP A 304 -9.99 -19.70 26.86
C ASP A 304 -10.33 -21.05 26.18
N LEU A 305 -9.31 -21.78 25.77
CA LEU A 305 -9.32 -23.24 25.60
C LEU A 305 -7.95 -23.79 26.00
#